data_7241cfc04fd959df2b9bc5455d17e71e
#
_entry.id   7241cfc04fd959df2b9bc5455d17e71e
#
_cell.length_a   1.000
_cell.length_b   1.000
_cell.length_c   1.000
_cell.angle_alpha   90.00
_cell.angle_beta   90.00
_cell.angle_gamma   90.00
#
_symmetry.space_group_name_H-M   'P 1'
#
loop_
_entity.id
_entity.type
_entity.pdbx_description
1 polymer ?
#
loop_
_entity_poly.entity_id
_entity_poly.type
_entity_poly.pdbx_seq_one_letter_code
_entity_poly.pdbx_strand_id
1 'polypeptide(L)'
;MDITAGSWLVADGEGKILQSENPNKSRSIASITKLMTVMVVLDNKLPLDAKINQYTRKELIQLAMVKSDNNAAIALCDSYPGGRIMCVKAMNQKAIDLKMFDTKYVEPSGLDIMNISTALDLIKLVQAAKDYPAIVEASNTSRISIKLKKKWLFFNNTNPIIGKRYNFIVSKTGYIRASGGCIVMMLDTDVGRRIVVVLGSKNTRTRIPEAEFIATHE
;
A
#
# COMPACT_ATOMS: atom_id res chain seq x y z
N MET A 1 -16.02 -18.51 -6.03
CA MET A 1 -16.22 -17.07 -6.38
C MET A 1 -15.51 -16.80 -7.69
N ASP A 2 -16.14 -16.04 -8.60
CA ASP A 2 -15.45 -15.59 -9.82
C ASP A 2 -14.54 -14.43 -9.48
N ILE A 3 -13.25 -14.57 -9.75
CA ILE A 3 -12.26 -13.52 -9.57
C ILE A 3 -12.27 -12.63 -10.81
N THR A 4 -12.61 -11.36 -10.64
CA THR A 4 -12.67 -10.38 -11.75
C THR A 4 -11.36 -9.64 -11.97
N ALA A 5 -10.39 -9.81 -11.06
CA ALA A 5 -9.08 -9.19 -11.14
C ALA A 5 -8.32 -9.63 -12.39
N GLY A 6 -7.69 -8.67 -13.04
CA GLY A 6 -6.89 -8.98 -14.24
C GLY A 6 -5.51 -9.58 -13.96
N SER A 7 -5.05 -9.48 -12.71
CA SER A 7 -3.84 -10.11 -12.16
C SER A 7 -4.02 -10.33 -10.67
N TRP A 8 -3.65 -11.50 -10.17
CA TRP A 8 -3.64 -11.75 -8.74
C TRP A 8 -2.62 -12.81 -8.35
N LEU A 9 -2.27 -12.84 -7.06
CA LEU A 9 -1.33 -13.78 -6.52
C LEU A 9 -1.57 -13.95 -5.02
N VAL A 10 -1.47 -15.20 -4.54
CA VAL A 10 -1.37 -15.52 -3.12
C VAL A 10 -0.08 -16.29 -2.86
N ALA A 11 0.61 -15.90 -1.80
CA ALA A 11 1.80 -16.56 -1.29
C ALA A 11 1.66 -16.83 0.20
N ASP A 12 2.48 -17.76 0.72
CA ASP A 12 2.63 -17.95 2.15
C ASP A 12 3.37 -16.76 2.82
N GLY A 13 3.56 -16.81 4.12
CA GLY A 13 4.24 -15.75 4.89
C GLY A 13 5.71 -15.53 4.49
N GLU A 14 6.34 -16.53 3.89
CA GLU A 14 7.72 -16.49 3.41
C GLU A 14 7.82 -16.03 1.95
N GLY A 15 6.70 -15.81 1.28
CA GLY A 15 6.64 -15.36 -0.11
C GLY A 15 6.68 -16.47 -1.15
N LYS A 16 6.54 -17.73 -0.75
CA LYS A 16 6.37 -18.85 -1.69
C LYS A 16 4.98 -18.75 -2.32
N ILE A 17 4.93 -18.66 -3.64
CA ILE A 17 3.69 -18.55 -4.40
C ILE A 17 2.90 -19.85 -4.27
N LEU A 18 1.64 -19.73 -3.87
CA LEU A 18 0.69 -20.84 -3.75
C LEU A 18 -0.19 -20.91 -5.00
N GLN A 19 -0.79 -19.79 -5.38
CA GLN A 19 -1.60 -19.66 -6.61
C GLN A 19 -1.43 -18.28 -7.23
N SER A 20 -1.63 -18.18 -8.53
CA SER A 20 -1.59 -16.90 -9.23
C SER A 20 -2.28 -16.96 -10.58
N GLU A 21 -2.69 -15.80 -11.08
CA GLU A 21 -3.15 -15.58 -12.43
C GLU A 21 -2.52 -14.29 -12.99
N ASN A 22 -1.88 -14.40 -14.16
CA ASN A 22 -1.18 -13.30 -14.82
C ASN A 22 -0.20 -12.52 -13.91
N PRO A 23 0.65 -13.19 -13.07
CA PRO A 23 1.41 -12.53 -12.01
C PRO A 23 2.50 -11.59 -12.54
N ASN A 24 2.95 -11.77 -13.79
CA ASN A 24 3.98 -10.96 -14.47
C ASN A 24 3.39 -9.79 -15.27
N LYS A 25 2.06 -9.67 -15.34
CA LYS A 25 1.43 -8.62 -16.13
C LYS A 25 1.61 -7.27 -15.47
N SER A 26 2.29 -6.34 -16.18
CA SER A 26 2.43 -4.95 -15.73
C SER A 26 1.08 -4.25 -15.73
N ARG A 27 0.77 -3.56 -14.64
CA ARG A 27 -0.47 -2.82 -14.43
C ARG A 27 -0.23 -1.54 -13.64
N SER A 28 -1.08 -0.56 -13.86
CA SER A 28 -1.20 0.58 -12.95
C SER A 28 -1.65 0.10 -11.57
N ILE A 29 -0.97 0.56 -10.52
CA ILE A 29 -1.15 0.09 -9.14
C ILE A 29 -1.86 1.08 -8.23
N ALA A 30 -2.22 2.24 -8.77
CA ALA A 30 -2.90 3.29 -8.01
C ALA A 30 -2.21 3.54 -6.65
N SER A 31 -2.99 3.71 -5.59
CA SER A 31 -2.49 4.06 -4.24
C SER A 31 -1.69 2.97 -3.53
N ILE A 32 -1.47 1.79 -4.13
CA ILE A 32 -0.43 0.85 -3.64
C ILE A 32 0.94 1.54 -3.64
N THR A 33 1.16 2.47 -4.55
CA THR A 33 2.32 3.39 -4.62
C THR A 33 2.70 3.98 -3.26
N LYS A 34 1.72 4.33 -2.42
CA LYS A 34 1.96 4.98 -1.13
C LYS A 34 2.74 4.13 -0.13
N LEU A 35 2.73 2.81 -0.27
CA LEU A 35 3.62 1.94 0.52
C LEU A 35 5.09 2.29 0.26
N MET A 36 5.50 2.38 -1.00
CA MET A 36 6.86 2.75 -1.38
C MET A 36 7.19 4.17 -0.92
N THR A 37 6.28 5.11 -1.11
CA THR A 37 6.45 6.51 -0.66
C THR A 37 6.75 6.58 0.83
N VAL A 38 5.95 5.91 1.66
CA VAL A 38 6.12 5.90 3.11
C VAL A 38 7.43 5.21 3.50
N MET A 39 7.78 4.10 2.85
CA MET A 39 9.03 3.38 3.12
C MET A 39 10.26 4.27 2.89
N VAL A 40 10.38 4.94 1.75
CA VAL A 40 11.55 5.80 1.46
C VAL A 40 11.60 7.03 2.36
N VAL A 41 10.46 7.57 2.76
CA VAL A 41 10.38 8.67 3.74
C VAL A 41 10.87 8.22 5.12
N LEU A 42 10.48 7.02 5.56
CA LEU A 42 10.93 6.44 6.83
C LEU A 42 12.42 6.08 6.83
N ASP A 43 12.96 5.64 5.70
CA ASP A 43 14.39 5.31 5.55
C ASP A 43 15.31 6.49 5.85
N ASN A 44 14.84 7.71 5.64
CA ASN A 44 15.61 8.92 5.94
C ASN A 44 15.67 9.26 7.44
N LYS A 45 14.93 8.55 8.29
CA LYS A 45 14.91 8.73 9.76
C LYS A 45 14.69 10.18 10.19
N LEU A 46 13.96 10.95 9.39
CA LEU A 46 13.59 12.32 9.73
C LEU A 46 12.59 12.34 10.90
N PRO A 47 12.62 13.38 11.77
CA PRO A 47 11.74 13.45 12.93
C PRO A 47 10.26 13.31 12.55
N LEU A 48 9.56 12.37 13.19
CA LEU A 48 8.14 12.09 12.92
C LEU A 48 7.21 13.18 13.48
N ASP A 49 7.63 13.90 14.48
CA ASP A 49 6.93 15.04 15.09
C ASP A 49 7.14 16.36 14.35
N ALA A 50 8.09 16.41 13.40
CA ALA A 50 8.32 17.59 12.58
C ALA A 50 7.07 17.98 11.80
N LYS A 51 6.72 19.26 11.88
CA LYS A 51 5.57 19.84 11.15
C LYS A 51 5.88 20.01 9.67
N ILE A 52 4.97 19.51 8.85
CA ILE A 52 4.90 19.71 7.41
C ILE A 52 3.54 20.35 7.15
N ASN A 53 3.50 21.65 6.89
CA ASN A 53 2.26 22.44 6.89
C ASN A 53 1.53 22.33 8.25
N GLN A 54 0.27 21.90 8.24
CA GLN A 54 -0.56 21.79 9.44
C GLN A 54 -0.46 20.43 10.15
N TYR A 55 0.21 19.44 9.55
CA TYR A 55 0.33 18.08 10.07
C TYR A 55 1.76 17.77 10.52
N THR A 56 1.92 16.82 11.42
CA THR A 56 3.22 16.19 11.64
C THR A 56 3.52 15.18 10.53
N ARG A 57 4.79 14.83 10.36
CA ARG A 57 5.17 13.75 9.42
C ARG A 57 4.47 12.45 9.78
N LYS A 58 4.34 12.11 11.07
CA LYS A 58 3.58 10.95 11.54
C LYS A 58 2.12 10.99 11.09
N GLU A 59 1.45 12.12 11.27
CA GLU A 59 0.06 12.30 10.84
C GLU A 59 -0.11 12.17 9.33
N LEU A 60 0.84 12.69 8.54
CA LEU A 60 0.84 12.51 7.09
C LEU A 60 1.02 11.04 6.67
N ILE A 61 1.89 10.29 7.34
CA ILE A 61 2.05 8.84 7.14
C ILE A 61 0.73 8.12 7.44
N GLN A 62 0.09 8.44 8.56
CA GLN A 62 -1.21 7.85 8.92
C GLN A 62 -2.30 8.19 7.89
N LEU A 63 -2.37 9.43 7.42
CA LEU A 63 -3.31 9.85 6.37
C LEU A 63 -3.05 9.12 5.05
N ALA A 64 -1.79 9.02 4.62
CA ALA A 64 -1.42 8.31 3.40
C ALA A 64 -1.77 6.82 3.46
N MET A 65 -1.55 6.16 4.60
CA MET A 65 -1.75 4.73 4.77
C MET A 65 -3.22 4.37 5.06
N VAL A 66 -3.86 5.04 6.00
CA VAL A 66 -5.21 4.70 6.49
C VAL A 66 -6.29 5.25 5.56
N LYS A 67 -6.28 6.56 5.32
CA LYS A 67 -7.25 7.25 4.45
C LYS A 67 -6.89 7.16 2.96
N SER A 68 -5.67 6.74 2.64
CA SER A 68 -5.12 6.80 1.27
C SER A 68 -5.09 8.23 0.70
N ASP A 69 -4.78 9.21 1.54
CA ASP A 69 -4.78 10.62 1.17
C ASP A 69 -3.63 10.94 0.20
N ASN A 70 -3.99 11.47 -0.99
CA ASN A 70 -3.03 11.79 -2.02
C ASN A 70 -2.15 12.98 -1.65
N ASN A 71 -2.75 14.01 -1.04
CA ASN A 71 -2.01 15.21 -0.64
C ASN A 71 -1.02 14.91 0.48
N ALA A 72 -1.35 13.98 1.37
CA ALA A 72 -0.42 13.52 2.41
C ALA A 72 0.80 12.83 1.79
N ALA A 73 0.62 11.94 0.81
CA ALA A 73 1.72 11.29 0.11
C ALA A 73 2.60 12.30 -0.64
N ILE A 74 1.97 13.28 -1.30
CA ILE A 74 2.67 14.37 -2.01
C ILE A 74 3.48 15.22 -1.02
N ALA A 75 2.88 15.65 0.09
CA ALA A 75 3.55 16.45 1.11
C ALA A 75 4.73 15.72 1.76
N LEU A 76 4.61 14.42 1.99
CA LEU A 76 5.71 13.57 2.47
C LEU A 76 6.91 13.61 1.50
N CYS A 77 6.66 13.42 0.21
CA CYS A 77 7.70 13.49 -0.80
C CYS A 77 8.26 14.90 -1.02
N ASP A 78 7.42 15.94 -0.91
CA ASP A 78 7.89 17.33 -1.01
C ASP A 78 8.83 17.71 0.15
N SER A 79 8.62 17.10 1.32
CA SER A 79 9.48 17.27 2.50
C SER A 79 10.72 16.36 2.51
N TYR A 80 10.89 15.52 1.49
CA TYR A 80 12.05 14.64 1.35
C TYR A 80 13.32 15.48 1.07
N PRO A 81 14.50 15.06 1.54
CA PRO A 81 15.76 15.73 1.19
C PRO A 81 15.94 15.82 -0.33
N GLY A 82 16.00 17.04 -0.86
CA GLY A 82 16.02 17.31 -2.29
C GLY A 82 14.64 17.33 -2.98
N GLY A 83 13.54 17.24 -2.18
CA GLY A 83 12.17 17.41 -2.66
C GLY A 83 11.61 16.20 -3.40
N ARG A 84 10.46 16.41 -4.06
CA ARG A 84 9.69 15.35 -4.73
C ARG A 84 10.49 14.57 -5.77
N ILE A 85 11.33 15.25 -6.54
CA ILE A 85 12.15 14.60 -7.58
C ILE A 85 13.07 13.57 -6.97
N MET A 86 13.77 13.93 -5.88
CA MET A 86 14.66 13.00 -5.18
C MET A 86 13.92 11.90 -4.44
N CYS A 87 12.73 12.19 -3.91
CA CYS A 87 11.85 11.19 -3.33
C CYS A 87 11.45 10.11 -4.37
N VAL A 88 10.96 10.52 -5.54
CA VAL A 88 10.58 9.58 -6.61
C VAL A 88 11.79 8.80 -7.13
N LYS A 89 12.96 9.44 -7.22
CA LYS A 89 14.22 8.74 -7.54
C LYS A 89 14.55 7.68 -6.50
N ALA A 90 14.37 7.99 -5.20
CA ALA A 90 14.59 7.03 -4.12
C ALA A 90 13.57 5.86 -4.16
N MET A 91 12.31 6.13 -4.52
CA MET A 91 11.30 5.08 -4.72
C MET A 91 11.72 4.09 -5.80
N ASN A 92 12.19 4.57 -6.94
CA ASN A 92 12.67 3.71 -8.03
C ASN A 92 13.97 2.98 -7.65
N GLN A 93 14.90 3.65 -6.95
CA GLN A 93 16.13 3.00 -6.47
C GLN A 93 15.77 1.86 -5.50
N LYS A 94 14.86 2.10 -4.55
CA LYS A 94 14.41 1.06 -3.62
C LYS A 94 13.70 -0.09 -4.33
N ALA A 95 12.96 0.16 -5.39
CA ALA A 95 12.38 -0.89 -6.22
C ALA A 95 13.49 -1.79 -6.83
N ILE A 96 14.57 -1.22 -7.34
CA ILE A 96 15.73 -1.97 -7.83
C ILE A 96 16.37 -2.78 -6.71
N ASP A 97 16.61 -2.18 -5.54
CA ASP A 97 17.22 -2.83 -4.38
C ASP A 97 16.38 -4.03 -3.89
N LEU A 98 15.07 -3.94 -3.99
CA LEU A 98 14.11 -5.01 -3.70
C LEU A 98 13.93 -6.01 -4.87
N LYS A 99 14.67 -5.84 -5.98
CA LYS A 99 14.56 -6.66 -7.20
C LYS A 99 13.16 -6.61 -7.85
N MET A 100 12.50 -5.46 -7.74
CA MET A 100 11.22 -5.16 -8.36
C MET A 100 11.47 -4.53 -9.75
N PHE A 101 12.00 -5.32 -10.68
CA PHE A 101 12.52 -4.82 -11.96
C PHE A 101 11.43 -4.43 -12.97
N ASP A 102 10.19 -4.88 -12.76
CA ASP A 102 9.02 -4.52 -13.57
C ASP A 102 8.18 -3.41 -12.93
N THR A 103 8.77 -2.68 -11.95
CA THR A 103 8.10 -1.62 -11.22
C THR A 103 8.69 -0.26 -11.56
N LYS A 104 7.82 0.72 -11.79
CA LYS A 104 8.18 2.11 -12.04
C LYS A 104 7.26 3.06 -11.30
N TYR A 105 7.84 4.05 -10.64
CA TYR A 105 7.15 5.15 -9.98
C TYR A 105 7.46 6.46 -10.72
N VAL A 106 6.44 7.27 -11.00
CA VAL A 106 6.58 8.59 -11.61
C VAL A 106 6.12 9.71 -10.67
N GLU A 107 5.32 9.37 -9.65
CA GLU A 107 4.87 10.31 -8.63
C GLU A 107 4.49 9.55 -7.32
N PRO A 108 4.32 10.26 -6.17
CA PRO A 108 4.22 9.59 -4.87
C PRO A 108 2.82 9.11 -4.47
N SER A 109 1.75 9.48 -5.18
CA SER A 109 0.37 9.22 -4.74
C SER A 109 -0.29 7.99 -5.38
N GLY A 110 0.09 7.67 -6.62
CA GLY A 110 -0.53 6.64 -7.45
C GLY A 110 -1.69 7.14 -8.30
N LEU A 111 -1.84 8.47 -8.46
CA LEU A 111 -2.82 9.06 -9.36
C LEU A 111 -2.43 8.88 -10.83
N ASP A 112 -1.13 8.88 -11.11
CA ASP A 112 -0.63 8.69 -12.46
C ASP A 112 -0.69 7.21 -12.85
N ILE A 113 -1.23 6.94 -14.04
CA ILE A 113 -1.36 5.58 -14.59
C ILE A 113 0.00 4.91 -14.85
N MET A 114 1.06 5.69 -14.96
CA MET A 114 2.43 5.22 -15.20
C MET A 114 3.14 4.76 -13.92
N ASN A 115 2.51 4.86 -12.75
CA ASN A 115 2.92 4.10 -11.58
C ASN A 115 2.50 2.65 -11.79
N ILE A 116 3.40 1.84 -12.29
CA ILE A 116 3.15 0.46 -12.72
C ILE A 116 3.98 -0.55 -11.93
N SER A 117 3.44 -1.75 -11.78
CA SER A 117 4.11 -2.89 -11.19
C SER A 117 3.46 -4.21 -11.65
N THR A 118 3.95 -5.32 -11.16
CA THR A 118 3.41 -6.67 -11.32
C THR A 118 3.03 -7.28 -9.97
N ALA A 119 2.17 -8.28 -9.96
CA ALA A 119 1.85 -8.97 -8.72
C ALA A 119 3.09 -9.64 -8.09
N LEU A 120 4.02 -10.14 -8.90
CA LEU A 120 5.30 -10.69 -8.42
C LEU A 120 6.18 -9.65 -7.72
N ASP A 121 6.29 -8.45 -8.27
CA ASP A 121 7.09 -7.41 -7.65
C ASP A 121 6.44 -6.90 -6.36
N LEU A 122 5.10 -6.80 -6.34
CA LEU A 122 4.38 -6.32 -5.17
C LEU A 122 4.47 -7.24 -3.96
N ILE A 123 4.69 -8.55 -4.13
CA ILE A 123 5.02 -9.44 -3.00
C ILE A 123 6.30 -8.98 -2.31
N LYS A 124 7.33 -8.63 -3.08
CA LYS A 124 8.60 -8.15 -2.53
C LYS A 124 8.42 -6.83 -1.76
N LEU A 125 7.58 -5.93 -2.29
CA LEU A 125 7.20 -4.70 -1.62
C LEU A 125 6.51 -4.97 -0.27
N VAL A 126 5.54 -5.88 -0.24
CA VAL A 126 4.80 -6.25 0.98
C VAL A 126 5.73 -6.90 2.00
N GLN A 127 6.64 -7.80 1.56
CA GLN A 127 7.62 -8.41 2.43
C GLN A 127 8.58 -7.39 3.05
N ALA A 128 9.00 -6.38 2.30
CA ALA A 128 9.82 -5.29 2.83
C ALA A 128 9.01 -4.37 3.78
N ALA A 129 7.75 -4.09 3.45
CA ALA A 129 6.90 -3.18 4.22
C ALA A 129 6.61 -3.68 5.65
N LYS A 130 6.60 -4.99 5.89
CA LYS A 130 6.38 -5.58 7.22
C LYS A 130 7.42 -5.17 8.28
N ASP A 131 8.59 -4.74 7.84
CA ASP A 131 9.70 -4.35 8.72
C ASP A 131 9.62 -2.88 9.16
N TYR A 132 8.58 -2.15 8.73
CA TYR A 132 8.32 -0.76 9.10
C TYR A 132 7.20 -0.68 10.13
N PRO A 133 7.48 -0.43 11.43
CA PRO A 133 6.47 -0.42 12.48
C PRO A 133 5.30 0.55 12.21
N ALA A 134 5.58 1.72 11.63
CA ALA A 134 4.54 2.69 11.28
C ALA A 134 3.58 2.17 10.19
N ILE A 135 4.08 1.37 9.24
CA ILE A 135 3.24 0.73 8.22
C ILE A 135 2.39 -0.38 8.84
N VAL A 136 2.99 -1.21 9.70
CA VAL A 136 2.28 -2.30 10.39
C VAL A 136 1.17 -1.73 11.29
N GLU A 137 1.47 -0.68 12.08
CA GLU A 137 0.48 0.00 12.91
C GLU A 137 -0.68 0.53 12.06
N ALA A 138 -0.39 1.30 11.00
CA ALA A 138 -1.40 1.86 10.13
C ALA A 138 -2.23 0.79 9.39
N SER A 139 -1.59 -0.32 8.99
CA SER A 139 -2.24 -1.44 8.29
C SER A 139 -3.23 -2.20 9.17
N ASN A 140 -3.09 -2.10 10.49
CA ASN A 140 -3.99 -2.74 11.47
C ASN A 140 -4.91 -1.74 12.18
N THR A 141 -4.91 -0.48 11.76
CA THR A 141 -5.70 0.60 12.33
C THR A 141 -6.96 0.84 11.50
N SER A 142 -8.14 0.59 12.10
CA SER A 142 -9.43 0.79 11.42
C SER A 142 -9.83 2.26 11.29
N ARG A 143 -9.39 3.10 12.22
CA ARG A 143 -9.73 4.53 12.27
C ARG A 143 -8.62 5.32 12.96
N ILE A 144 -8.25 6.47 12.39
CA ILE A 144 -7.36 7.45 13.01
C ILE A 144 -8.12 8.70 13.40
N SER A 145 -7.59 9.43 14.39
CA SER A 145 -8.06 10.75 14.80
C SER A 145 -6.89 11.72 14.79
N ILE A 146 -7.08 12.89 14.19
CA ILE A 146 -6.08 13.94 14.10
C ILE A 146 -6.69 15.23 14.65
N LYS A 147 -5.98 15.88 15.58
CA LYS A 147 -6.41 17.16 16.13
C LYS A 147 -5.80 18.31 15.33
N LEU A 148 -6.65 19.06 14.64
CA LEU A 148 -6.26 20.29 13.96
C LEU A 148 -6.86 21.49 14.69
N LYS A 149 -6.00 22.35 15.23
CA LYS A 149 -6.42 23.49 16.06
C LYS A 149 -7.32 23.00 17.22
N LYS A 150 -8.60 23.38 17.21
CA LYS A 150 -9.59 22.99 18.23
C LYS A 150 -10.53 21.86 17.80
N LYS A 151 -10.35 21.29 16.59
CA LYS A 151 -11.24 20.27 16.02
C LYS A 151 -10.54 18.91 15.90
N TRP A 152 -11.28 17.85 16.20
CA TRP A 152 -10.89 16.48 15.91
C TRP A 152 -11.43 16.07 14.55
N LEU A 153 -10.54 15.54 13.70
CA LEU A 153 -10.87 14.92 12.42
C LEU A 153 -10.68 13.41 12.55
N PHE A 154 -11.61 12.67 11.98
CA PHE A 154 -11.62 11.22 12.04
C PHE A 154 -11.61 10.65 10.63
N PHE A 155 -10.77 9.64 10.39
CA PHE A 155 -10.63 9.01 9.08
C PHE A 155 -10.64 7.49 9.22
N ASN A 156 -11.50 6.81 8.47
CA ASN A 156 -11.57 5.36 8.45
C ASN A 156 -10.54 4.79 7.47
N ASN A 157 -10.08 3.58 7.75
CA ASN A 157 -9.26 2.82 6.82
C ASN A 157 -10.06 2.48 5.55
N THR A 158 -9.40 2.57 4.41
CA THR A 158 -10.00 2.23 3.11
C THR A 158 -10.21 0.74 2.93
N ASN A 159 -9.61 -0.10 3.77
CA ASN A 159 -9.92 -1.52 3.88
C ASN A 159 -10.92 -1.75 5.03
N PRO A 160 -12.21 -2.02 4.74
CA PRO A 160 -13.27 -2.08 5.76
C PRO A 160 -13.24 -3.33 6.64
N ILE A 161 -12.40 -4.32 6.33
CA ILE A 161 -12.28 -5.55 7.13
C ILE A 161 -11.21 -5.46 8.24
N ILE A 162 -10.43 -4.38 8.27
CA ILE A 162 -9.46 -4.14 9.32
C ILE A 162 -10.16 -3.96 10.68
N GLY A 163 -9.62 -4.62 11.70
CA GLY A 163 -10.17 -4.61 13.04
C GLY A 163 -11.42 -5.50 13.24
N LYS A 164 -11.75 -6.37 12.26
CA LYS A 164 -12.93 -7.25 12.33
C LYS A 164 -12.55 -8.72 12.50
N ARG A 165 -11.76 -9.28 11.60
CA ARG A 165 -11.59 -10.73 11.50
C ARG A 165 -10.13 -11.19 11.52
N TYR A 166 -9.24 -10.44 10.87
CA TYR A 166 -7.85 -10.86 10.69
C TYR A 166 -6.89 -9.91 11.40
N ASN A 167 -5.72 -10.42 11.77
CA ASN A 167 -4.58 -9.59 12.12
C ASN A 167 -3.83 -9.20 10.84
N PHE A 168 -3.82 -7.91 10.53
CA PHE A 168 -3.13 -7.38 9.35
C PHE A 168 -1.72 -6.92 9.72
N ILE A 169 -0.75 -7.35 8.94
CA ILE A 169 0.63 -6.89 9.05
C ILE A 169 0.86 -5.76 8.02
N VAL A 170 0.41 -5.95 6.80
CA VAL A 170 0.43 -4.93 5.74
C VAL A 170 -0.92 -4.90 5.06
N SER A 171 -1.46 -3.71 4.82
CA SER A 171 -2.68 -3.53 4.03
C SER A 171 -2.65 -2.19 3.31
N LYS A 172 -2.85 -2.22 2.00
CA LYS A 172 -3.03 -1.00 1.20
C LYS A 172 -3.95 -1.25 0.03
N THR A 173 -4.97 -0.42 -0.07
CA THR A 173 -5.89 -0.39 -1.20
C THR A 173 -5.47 0.64 -2.23
N GLY A 174 -5.90 0.45 -3.48
CA GLY A 174 -5.75 1.42 -4.55
C GLY A 174 -6.93 1.37 -5.51
N TYR A 175 -7.25 2.51 -6.12
CA TYR A 175 -8.22 2.62 -7.18
C TYR A 175 -8.02 3.92 -7.96
N ILE A 176 -7.87 3.80 -9.24
CA ILE A 176 -8.20 4.84 -10.23
C ILE A 176 -8.98 4.14 -11.34
N ARG A 177 -9.69 4.90 -12.18
CA ARG A 177 -10.52 4.30 -13.24
C ARG A 177 -9.72 3.38 -14.16
N ALA A 178 -8.49 3.75 -14.48
CA ALA A 178 -7.61 2.98 -15.37
C ALA A 178 -7.04 1.72 -14.73
N SER A 179 -6.78 1.72 -13.40
CA SER A 179 -6.23 0.53 -12.71
C SER A 179 -7.29 -0.50 -12.32
N GLY A 180 -8.55 -0.08 -12.18
CA GLY A 180 -9.54 -0.88 -11.47
C GLY A 180 -9.24 -0.96 -9.97
N GLY A 181 -9.87 -1.91 -9.28
CA GLY A 181 -9.65 -2.17 -7.86
C GLY A 181 -8.32 -2.88 -7.62
N CYS A 182 -7.48 -2.32 -6.75
CA CYS A 182 -6.20 -2.89 -6.34
C CYS A 182 -6.16 -3.05 -4.82
N ILE A 183 -5.51 -4.11 -4.34
CA ILE A 183 -5.19 -4.30 -2.93
C ILE A 183 -3.96 -5.19 -2.79
N VAL A 184 -3.12 -4.88 -1.81
CA VAL A 184 -2.09 -5.77 -1.28
C VAL A 184 -2.34 -5.97 0.21
N MET A 185 -2.13 -7.19 0.68
CA MET A 185 -2.29 -7.56 2.09
C MET A 185 -1.23 -8.56 2.50
N MET A 186 -0.75 -8.43 3.74
CA MET A 186 -0.17 -9.52 4.52
C MET A 186 -1.01 -9.66 5.78
N LEU A 187 -1.57 -10.85 6.02
CA LEU A 187 -2.50 -11.11 7.11
C LEU A 187 -2.37 -12.53 7.64
N ASP A 188 -2.73 -12.71 8.90
CA ASP A 188 -2.83 -14.02 9.53
C ASP A 188 -4.24 -14.57 9.30
N THR A 189 -4.34 -15.76 8.73
CA THR A 189 -5.58 -16.51 8.47
C THR A 189 -5.58 -17.81 9.25
N ASP A 190 -6.71 -18.53 9.27
CA ASP A 190 -6.83 -19.84 9.91
C ASP A 190 -5.92 -20.91 9.26
N VAL A 191 -5.49 -20.69 8.01
CA VAL A 191 -4.58 -21.57 7.26
C VAL A 191 -3.13 -21.04 7.26
N GLY A 192 -2.82 -20.06 8.11
CA GLY A 192 -1.50 -19.45 8.26
C GLY A 192 -1.39 -18.07 7.67
N ARG A 193 -0.17 -17.51 7.71
CA ARG A 193 0.10 -16.18 7.14
C ARG A 193 0.05 -16.22 5.62
N ARG A 194 -0.62 -15.24 5.04
CA ARG A 194 -0.76 -15.08 3.58
C ARG A 194 -0.33 -13.69 3.14
N ILE A 195 0.28 -13.64 1.96
CA ILE A 195 0.49 -12.40 1.20
C ILE A 195 -0.42 -12.48 -0.01
N VAL A 196 -1.26 -11.46 -0.20
CA VAL A 196 -2.23 -11.40 -1.30
C VAL A 196 -2.04 -10.13 -2.09
N VAL A 197 -2.01 -10.27 -3.41
CA VAL A 197 -1.99 -9.16 -4.36
C VAL A 197 -3.16 -9.33 -5.32
N VAL A 198 -3.99 -8.31 -5.44
CA VAL A 198 -5.09 -8.22 -6.42
C VAL A 198 -4.96 -6.93 -7.20
N LEU A 199 -4.89 -7.02 -8.52
CA LEU A 199 -4.75 -5.89 -9.44
C LEU A 199 -5.80 -5.94 -10.54
N GLY A 200 -6.49 -4.82 -10.76
CA GLY A 200 -7.47 -4.71 -11.83
C GLY A 200 -8.77 -5.47 -11.56
N SER A 201 -9.19 -5.58 -10.29
CA SER A 201 -10.54 -6.03 -9.94
C SER A 201 -11.58 -5.05 -10.50
N LYS A 202 -12.76 -5.55 -10.84
CA LYS A 202 -13.82 -4.81 -11.54
C LYS A 202 -14.11 -3.42 -10.93
N ASN A 203 -14.06 -3.31 -9.60
CA ASN A 203 -14.28 -2.04 -8.89
C ASN A 203 -13.79 -2.10 -7.44
N THR A 204 -14.05 -1.04 -6.66
CA THR A 204 -13.65 -0.96 -5.25
C THR A 204 -14.40 -1.92 -4.33
N ARG A 205 -15.55 -2.42 -4.72
CA ARG A 205 -16.39 -3.34 -3.91
C ARG A 205 -16.00 -4.79 -4.11
N THR A 206 -15.41 -5.15 -5.26
CA THR A 206 -15.04 -6.54 -5.59
C THR A 206 -13.64 -6.90 -5.08
N ARG A 207 -12.68 -5.97 -5.06
CA ARG A 207 -11.27 -6.24 -4.72
C ARG A 207 -11.06 -6.85 -3.34
N ILE A 208 -11.87 -6.46 -2.33
CA ILE A 208 -11.71 -6.97 -0.95
C ILE A 208 -12.28 -8.37 -0.80
N PRO A 209 -13.54 -8.66 -1.20
CA PRO A 209 -14.05 -10.03 -1.22
C PRO A 209 -13.20 -11.00 -2.04
N GLU A 210 -12.68 -10.58 -3.20
CA GLU A 210 -11.77 -11.39 -4.01
C GLU A 210 -10.47 -11.69 -3.26
N ALA A 211 -9.87 -10.68 -2.63
CA ALA A 211 -8.64 -10.85 -1.87
C ALA A 211 -8.83 -11.75 -0.63
N GLU A 212 -9.96 -11.63 0.10
CA GLU A 212 -10.30 -12.54 1.20
C GLU A 212 -10.48 -13.98 0.70
N PHE A 213 -11.19 -14.15 -0.41
CA PHE A 213 -11.40 -15.48 -1.00
C PHE A 213 -10.06 -16.13 -1.37
N ILE A 214 -9.18 -15.40 -2.08
CA ILE A 214 -7.84 -15.87 -2.48
C ILE A 214 -6.98 -16.20 -1.25
N ALA A 215 -7.10 -15.43 -0.15
CA ALA A 215 -6.33 -15.64 1.07
C ALA A 215 -6.69 -16.95 1.80
N THR A 216 -7.91 -17.44 1.65
CA THR A 216 -8.49 -18.49 2.51
C THR A 216 -8.86 -19.78 1.76
N HIS A 217 -8.83 -19.76 0.42
CA HIS A 217 -9.20 -20.92 -0.41
C HIS A 217 -7.99 -21.31 -1.27
N GLU A 218 -7.40 -22.42 -0.92
CA GLU A 218 -6.35 -23.12 -1.69
C GLU A 218 -6.95 -24.23 -2.53
#